data_674a02a4b426a1f898a2a2799bbf4b35
#
_entry.id   674a02a4b426a1f898a2a2799bbf4b35
#
_cell.length_a   1.000
_cell.length_b   1.000
_cell.length_c   1.000
_cell.angle_alpha   90.00
_cell.angle_beta   90.00
_cell.angle_gamma   90.00
#
_symmetry.space_group_name_H-M   'P 1'
#
loop_
_entity.id
_entity.type
_entity.pdbx_description
1 polymer ?
#
loop_
_entity_poly.entity_id
_entity_poly.type
_entity_poly.pdbx_seq_one_letter_code
_entity_poly.pdbx_strand_id
1 'polypeptide(L)'
;MTRPFHRPASLPGLLARYLLLTAALGILAAVLWWLGVSIFINSGLVLPAYSGERAALAATETLPPYTAKTFAEAPLDPLCRYVLFAAADSDEIIATNVSGRALEAALRCWHGEGSANPFAQTFSRRVTLADGSVCLLTYDFSMPYALPGLRWLPDFQLLGLLVLAAAELGLVVLTTRRTARRLRRESERLQAAADQIRAGALAGPPFPRGQIRELDAALQAMQTLREQLAASLEAQWTAEAARTEQIAALTHDLKTPLTVIAGNAELLAESELPAEAAGNAAAILLAADRAEDYLAALRAAAAAPNPNAEAFA
;
A
#
# COMPACT_ATOMS: atom_id res chain seq x y z
N MET A 1 -28.10 10.67 -19.64
CA MET A 1 -27.59 9.34 -19.22
C MET A 1 -27.17 9.43 -17.76
N THR A 2 -28.05 9.09 -16.83
CA THR A 2 -27.81 9.09 -15.38
C THR A 2 -26.86 7.95 -15.02
N ARG A 3 -25.63 8.28 -14.64
CA ARG A 3 -24.68 7.31 -14.08
C ARG A 3 -25.30 6.72 -12.80
N PRO A 4 -25.28 5.39 -12.62
CA PRO A 4 -25.82 4.77 -11.43
C PRO A 4 -25.10 5.34 -10.20
N PHE A 5 -25.88 5.67 -9.18
CA PHE A 5 -25.41 6.14 -7.88
C PHE A 5 -24.52 5.03 -7.26
N HIS A 6 -23.22 5.07 -7.51
CA HIS A 6 -22.27 4.26 -6.75
C HIS A 6 -22.20 4.84 -5.34
N ARG A 7 -22.82 4.17 -4.39
CA ARG A 7 -22.59 4.46 -2.97
C ARG A 7 -21.10 4.30 -2.69
N PRO A 8 -20.43 5.33 -2.17
CA PRO A 8 -19.01 5.22 -1.87
C PRO A 8 -18.79 4.09 -0.86
N ALA A 9 -17.82 3.23 -1.14
CA ALA A 9 -17.47 2.13 -0.23
C ALA A 9 -16.82 2.69 1.04
N SER A 10 -17.13 2.13 2.21
CA SER A 10 -16.40 2.48 3.43
C SER A 10 -14.97 1.94 3.37
N LEU A 11 -14.02 2.64 4.01
CA LEU A 11 -12.62 2.19 4.09
C LEU A 11 -12.49 0.76 4.68
N PRO A 12 -13.16 0.43 5.82
CA PRO A 12 -13.20 -0.93 6.33
C PRO A 12 -13.80 -1.94 5.33
N GLY A 13 -14.87 -1.55 4.63
CA GLY A 13 -15.49 -2.39 3.59
C GLY A 13 -14.58 -2.65 2.39
N LEU A 14 -13.78 -1.67 1.98
CA LEU A 14 -12.78 -1.83 0.93
C LEU A 14 -11.66 -2.78 1.36
N LEU A 15 -11.15 -2.66 2.60
CA LEU A 15 -10.14 -3.55 3.17
C LEU A 15 -10.68 -4.97 3.37
N ALA A 16 -11.90 -5.11 3.89
CA ALA A 16 -12.53 -6.42 4.03
C ALA A 16 -12.71 -7.12 2.68
N ARG A 17 -13.17 -6.37 1.65
CA ARG A 17 -13.28 -6.90 0.29
C ARG A 17 -11.93 -7.30 -0.30
N TYR A 18 -10.87 -6.51 -0.04
CA TYR A 18 -9.53 -6.86 -0.45
C TYR A 18 -9.07 -8.17 0.20
N LEU A 19 -9.22 -8.31 1.52
CA LEU A 19 -8.85 -9.54 2.26
C LEU A 19 -9.64 -10.75 1.80
N LEU A 20 -10.97 -10.62 1.65
CA LEU A 20 -11.82 -11.70 1.16
C LEU A 20 -11.44 -12.13 -0.26
N LEU A 21 -11.16 -11.18 -1.13
CA LEU A 21 -10.80 -11.47 -2.52
C LEU A 21 -9.43 -12.15 -2.62
N THR A 22 -8.42 -11.68 -1.86
CA THR A 22 -7.10 -12.33 -1.81
C THR A 22 -7.19 -13.74 -1.23
N ALA A 23 -7.95 -13.93 -0.13
CA ALA A 23 -8.16 -15.25 0.46
C ALA A 23 -8.90 -16.20 -0.51
N ALA A 24 -9.97 -15.74 -1.16
CA ALA A 24 -10.73 -16.55 -2.12
C ALA A 24 -9.88 -16.96 -3.34
N LEU A 25 -9.05 -16.05 -3.86
CA LEU A 25 -8.15 -16.34 -4.96
C LEU A 25 -7.03 -17.30 -4.54
N GLY A 26 -6.50 -17.16 -3.33
CA GLY A 26 -5.50 -18.08 -2.77
C GLY A 26 -6.07 -19.49 -2.60
N ILE A 27 -7.26 -19.61 -2.03
CA ILE A 27 -7.94 -20.92 -1.94
C ILE A 27 -8.18 -21.52 -3.33
N LEU A 28 -8.62 -20.71 -4.30
CA LEU A 28 -8.82 -21.17 -5.67
C LEU A 28 -7.51 -21.67 -6.29
N ALA A 29 -6.41 -20.96 -6.12
CA ALA A 29 -5.09 -21.37 -6.61
C ALA A 29 -4.64 -22.69 -5.97
N ALA A 30 -4.83 -22.86 -4.66
CA ALA A 30 -4.54 -24.12 -3.96
C ALA A 30 -5.41 -25.28 -4.47
N VAL A 31 -6.68 -25.06 -4.71
CA VAL A 31 -7.58 -26.07 -5.29
C VAL A 31 -7.17 -26.45 -6.72
N LEU A 32 -6.86 -25.46 -7.55
CA LEU A 32 -6.37 -25.71 -8.92
C LEU A 32 -5.06 -26.45 -8.93
N TRP A 33 -4.16 -26.12 -7.99
CA TRP A 33 -2.93 -26.87 -7.78
C TRP A 33 -3.19 -28.34 -7.41
N TRP A 34 -4.06 -28.60 -6.44
CA TRP A 34 -4.42 -29.94 -6.03
C TRP A 34 -5.04 -30.77 -7.17
N LEU A 35 -5.93 -30.15 -7.95
CA LEU A 35 -6.50 -30.76 -9.15
C LEU A 35 -5.44 -31.05 -10.20
N GLY A 36 -4.51 -30.11 -10.41
CA GLY A 36 -3.36 -30.28 -11.31
C GLY A 36 -2.50 -31.49 -10.92
N VAL A 37 -2.13 -31.60 -9.65
CA VAL A 37 -1.38 -32.75 -9.13
C VAL A 37 -2.13 -34.07 -9.40
N SER A 38 -3.43 -34.10 -9.11
CA SER A 38 -4.28 -35.28 -9.39
C SER A 38 -4.29 -35.66 -10.87
N ILE A 39 -4.39 -34.71 -11.76
CA ILE A 39 -4.36 -34.94 -13.22
C ILE A 39 -3.00 -35.50 -13.64
N PHE A 40 -1.88 -34.94 -13.14
CA PHE A 40 -0.55 -35.39 -13.48
C PHE A 40 -0.28 -36.84 -13.00
N ILE A 41 -0.75 -37.19 -11.82
CA ILE A 41 -0.66 -38.56 -11.31
C ILE A 41 -1.55 -39.50 -12.14
N ASN A 42 -2.81 -39.16 -12.40
CA ASN A 42 -3.72 -40.01 -13.15
C ASN A 42 -3.34 -40.17 -14.63
N SER A 43 -2.66 -39.16 -15.21
CA SER A 43 -2.10 -39.28 -16.58
C SER A 43 -0.86 -40.17 -16.66
N GLY A 44 -0.30 -40.60 -15.52
CA GLY A 44 0.92 -41.38 -15.46
C GLY A 44 2.20 -40.60 -15.78
N LEU A 45 2.14 -39.28 -15.87
CA LEU A 45 3.33 -38.43 -16.10
C LEU A 45 4.23 -38.32 -14.86
N VAL A 46 3.58 -38.35 -13.70
CA VAL A 46 4.22 -38.28 -12.37
C VAL A 46 3.77 -39.50 -11.57
N LEU A 47 4.71 -40.18 -10.92
CA LEU A 47 4.41 -41.31 -10.07
C LEU A 47 4.04 -40.86 -8.66
N PRO A 48 3.13 -41.59 -7.96
CA PRO A 48 2.79 -41.28 -6.58
C PRO A 48 4.01 -41.31 -5.65
N ALA A 49 3.95 -40.49 -4.58
CA ALA A 49 5.07 -40.37 -3.63
C ALA A 49 5.50 -41.70 -2.98
N TYR A 50 4.62 -42.70 -2.87
CA TYR A 50 4.91 -44.01 -2.32
C TYR A 50 5.50 -45.01 -3.33
N SER A 51 5.78 -44.56 -4.56
CA SER A 51 6.31 -45.46 -5.63
C SER A 51 7.66 -46.04 -5.28
N GLY A 52 8.56 -45.24 -4.68
CA GLY A 52 9.86 -45.68 -4.20
C GLY A 52 9.77 -46.73 -3.08
N GLU A 53 8.87 -46.50 -2.12
CA GLU A 53 8.61 -47.46 -1.03
C GLU A 53 8.05 -48.78 -1.58
N ARG A 54 7.10 -48.71 -2.49
CA ARG A 54 6.51 -49.91 -3.13
C ARG A 54 7.60 -50.73 -3.90
N ALA A 55 8.46 -50.02 -4.62
CA ALA A 55 9.58 -50.65 -5.32
C ALA A 55 10.55 -51.35 -4.34
N ALA A 56 10.89 -50.70 -3.23
CA ALA A 56 11.76 -51.26 -2.20
C ALA A 56 11.09 -52.46 -1.49
N LEU A 57 9.78 -52.41 -1.22
CA LEU A 57 9.01 -53.52 -0.65
C LEU A 57 9.02 -54.73 -1.58
N ALA A 58 8.71 -54.52 -2.88
CA ALA A 58 8.74 -55.61 -3.85
C ALA A 58 10.14 -56.22 -3.98
N ALA A 59 11.22 -55.41 -3.95
CA ALA A 59 12.60 -55.88 -3.94
C ALA A 59 12.93 -56.69 -2.69
N THR A 60 12.34 -56.37 -1.51
CA THR A 60 12.55 -57.15 -0.28
C THR A 60 12.05 -58.59 -0.40
N GLU A 61 10.99 -58.82 -1.18
CA GLU A 61 10.41 -60.13 -1.42
C GLU A 61 11.16 -60.90 -2.53
N THR A 62 11.71 -60.24 -3.51
CA THR A 62 12.31 -60.87 -4.70
C THR A 62 13.81 -61.12 -4.57
N LEU A 63 14.55 -60.36 -3.75
CA LEU A 63 16.02 -60.43 -3.65
C LEU A 63 16.59 -61.61 -2.87
N PRO A 64 15.98 -62.19 -1.81
CA PRO A 64 16.58 -63.22 -0.95
C PRO A 64 17.17 -64.40 -1.68
N PRO A 65 16.61 -64.95 -2.79
CA PRO A 65 17.17 -66.09 -3.49
C PRO A 65 18.42 -65.77 -4.35
N TYR A 66 18.72 -64.47 -4.56
CA TYR A 66 19.86 -64.05 -5.37
C TYR A 66 21.15 -64.01 -4.55
N THR A 67 22.32 -64.07 -5.24
CA THR A 67 23.65 -63.90 -4.66
C THR A 67 24.30 -62.64 -5.20
N ALA A 68 25.40 -62.17 -4.61
CA ALA A 68 26.09 -60.97 -5.13
C ALA A 68 26.52 -61.19 -6.64
N LYS A 69 26.79 -62.38 -7.06
CA LYS A 69 27.15 -62.69 -8.47
C LYS A 69 25.97 -62.66 -9.41
N THR A 70 24.79 -63.08 -8.98
CA THR A 70 23.55 -63.13 -9.78
C THR A 70 22.68 -61.88 -9.56
N PHE A 71 23.09 -60.94 -8.73
CA PHE A 71 22.32 -59.72 -8.40
C PHE A 71 21.95 -58.88 -9.61
N ALA A 72 22.82 -58.82 -10.63
CA ALA A 72 22.56 -58.09 -11.87
C ALA A 72 21.37 -58.65 -12.68
N GLU A 73 20.98 -59.91 -12.45
CA GLU A 73 19.85 -60.59 -13.11
C GLU A 73 18.54 -60.41 -12.33
N ALA A 74 18.59 -59.80 -11.13
CA ALA A 74 17.42 -59.60 -10.30
C ALA A 74 16.45 -58.59 -10.96
N PRO A 75 15.12 -58.87 -10.99
CA PRO A 75 14.12 -58.01 -11.60
C PRO A 75 13.82 -56.82 -10.70
N LEU A 76 14.75 -55.84 -10.61
CA LEU A 76 14.61 -54.66 -9.82
C LEU A 76 13.86 -53.57 -10.59
N ASP A 77 12.91 -52.89 -9.92
CA ASP A 77 12.29 -51.74 -10.48
C ASP A 77 13.30 -50.59 -10.69
N PRO A 78 13.28 -49.89 -11.82
CA PRO A 78 14.19 -48.76 -12.09
C PRO A 78 14.16 -47.64 -11.06
N LEU A 79 13.12 -47.56 -10.21
CA LEU A 79 13.01 -46.64 -9.10
C LEU A 79 13.72 -47.10 -7.84
N CYS A 80 14.10 -48.39 -7.77
CA CYS A 80 14.76 -48.97 -6.62
C CYS A 80 16.22 -48.52 -6.57
N ARG A 81 16.55 -47.78 -5.52
CA ARG A 81 17.92 -47.36 -5.23
C ARG A 81 18.53 -48.37 -4.29
N TYR A 82 19.73 -48.88 -4.62
CA TYR A 82 20.37 -49.89 -3.82
C TYR A 82 21.88 -49.66 -3.66
N VAL A 83 22.38 -50.16 -2.54
CA VAL A 83 23.82 -50.37 -2.30
C VAL A 83 24.00 -51.80 -1.79
N LEU A 84 24.79 -52.61 -2.49
CA LEU A 84 25.09 -54.00 -2.16
C LEU A 84 26.41 -54.07 -1.42
N PHE A 85 26.40 -54.57 -0.18
CA PHE A 85 27.55 -54.77 0.67
C PHE A 85 27.96 -56.25 0.70
N ALA A 86 29.27 -56.50 0.88
CA ALA A 86 29.84 -57.87 0.91
C ALA A 86 29.32 -58.69 2.10
N ALA A 87 29.08 -58.07 3.26
CA ALA A 87 28.55 -58.71 4.45
C ALA A 87 27.85 -57.68 5.34
N ALA A 88 27.12 -58.14 6.34
CA ALA A 88 26.37 -57.27 7.26
C ALA A 88 27.24 -56.30 8.08
N ASP A 89 28.48 -56.65 8.34
CA ASP A 89 29.44 -55.86 9.14
C ASP A 89 30.57 -55.28 8.27
N SER A 90 30.42 -55.34 6.92
CA SER A 90 31.42 -54.82 5.99
C SER A 90 30.94 -53.56 5.31
N ASP A 91 31.85 -52.59 5.18
CA ASP A 91 31.62 -51.35 4.40
C ASP A 91 32.05 -51.51 2.93
N GLU A 92 32.45 -52.74 2.53
CA GLU A 92 32.84 -53.02 1.15
C GLU A 92 31.60 -53.04 0.25
N ILE A 93 31.55 -52.11 -0.71
CA ILE A 93 30.47 -52.00 -1.69
C ILE A 93 30.79 -52.84 -2.91
N ILE A 94 29.98 -53.87 -3.21
CA ILE A 94 30.08 -54.70 -4.39
C ILE A 94 29.45 -54.04 -5.61
N ALA A 95 28.23 -53.48 -5.43
CA ALA A 95 27.49 -52.84 -6.51
C ALA A 95 26.55 -51.74 -5.96
N THR A 96 26.34 -50.73 -6.76
CA THR A 96 25.39 -49.64 -6.42
C THR A 96 24.88 -48.97 -7.68
N ASN A 97 23.62 -48.46 -7.64
CA ASN A 97 23.04 -47.61 -8.67
C ASN A 97 22.91 -46.17 -8.22
N VAL A 98 23.42 -45.81 -7.04
CA VAL A 98 23.37 -44.44 -6.51
C VAL A 98 24.77 -43.83 -6.44
N SER A 99 24.88 -42.53 -6.56
CA SER A 99 26.14 -41.79 -6.53
C SER A 99 25.98 -40.44 -5.81
N GLY A 100 27.10 -39.80 -5.45
CA GLY A 100 27.13 -38.48 -4.82
C GLY A 100 26.32 -38.44 -3.52
N ARG A 101 25.49 -37.43 -3.35
CA ARG A 101 24.68 -37.20 -2.12
C ARG A 101 23.76 -38.37 -1.76
N ALA A 102 23.25 -39.09 -2.77
CA ALA A 102 22.37 -40.24 -2.53
C ALA A 102 23.15 -41.42 -1.93
N LEU A 103 24.38 -41.63 -2.37
CA LEU A 103 25.27 -42.64 -1.79
C LEU A 103 25.67 -42.27 -0.35
N GLU A 104 26.02 -41.01 -0.10
CA GLU A 104 26.30 -40.55 1.27
C GLU A 104 25.11 -40.73 2.21
N ALA A 105 23.88 -40.46 1.73
CA ALA A 105 22.67 -40.69 2.51
C ALA A 105 22.46 -42.19 2.78
N ALA A 106 22.70 -43.05 1.80
CA ALA A 106 22.62 -44.50 1.98
C ALA A 106 23.65 -45.01 3.00
N LEU A 107 24.89 -44.53 2.96
CA LEU A 107 25.95 -44.90 3.91
C LEU A 107 25.60 -44.44 5.34
N ARG A 108 25.06 -43.25 5.52
CA ARG A 108 24.56 -42.83 6.83
C ARG A 108 23.44 -43.75 7.36
N CYS A 109 22.52 -44.15 6.48
CA CYS A 109 21.49 -45.11 6.86
C CYS A 109 22.08 -46.47 7.20
N TRP A 110 23.20 -46.90 6.53
CA TRP A 110 23.92 -48.12 6.82
C TRP A 110 24.53 -48.10 8.22
N HIS A 111 25.14 -47.02 8.63
CA HIS A 111 25.73 -46.83 9.95
C HIS A 111 24.69 -46.50 11.05
N GLY A 112 23.39 -46.44 10.73
CA GLY A 112 22.34 -46.13 11.69
C GLY A 112 22.24 -44.68 12.04
N GLU A 113 22.91 -43.79 11.31
CA GLU A 113 22.80 -42.36 11.42
C GLU A 113 21.51 -41.88 10.71
N GLY A 114 20.69 -41.12 11.38
CA GLY A 114 19.46 -40.58 10.80
C GLY A 114 19.70 -39.61 9.63
N SER A 115 18.67 -39.29 8.90
CA SER A 115 18.75 -38.29 7.80
C SER A 115 19.23 -36.94 8.32
N ALA A 116 20.26 -36.38 7.71
CA ALA A 116 20.79 -35.07 8.05
C ALA A 116 19.82 -33.92 7.66
N ASN A 117 18.83 -34.20 6.82
CA ASN A 117 17.87 -33.21 6.35
C ASN A 117 16.45 -33.57 6.82
N PRO A 118 15.81 -32.80 7.70
CA PRO A 118 14.46 -33.06 8.17
C PRO A 118 13.38 -32.98 7.06
N PHE A 119 13.68 -32.31 5.94
CA PHE A 119 12.77 -32.17 4.80
C PHE A 119 12.96 -33.18 3.69
N ALA A 120 14.09 -33.97 3.73
CA ALA A 120 14.41 -35.00 2.74
C ALA A 120 14.84 -36.24 3.48
N GLN A 121 13.90 -36.91 4.16
CA GLN A 121 14.17 -38.14 4.88
C GLN A 121 14.34 -39.29 3.88
N THR A 122 15.51 -39.90 3.91
CA THR A 122 15.80 -41.17 3.20
C THR A 122 15.50 -42.31 4.14
N PHE A 123 14.62 -43.20 3.72
CA PHE A 123 14.31 -44.43 4.41
C PHE A 123 15.13 -45.58 3.81
N SER A 124 15.40 -46.59 4.61
CA SER A 124 16.19 -47.76 4.17
C SER A 124 15.59 -49.05 4.65
N ARG A 125 15.82 -50.11 3.85
CA ARG A 125 15.56 -51.51 4.20
C ARG A 125 16.76 -52.34 3.90
N ARG A 126 17.09 -53.28 4.79
CA ARG A 126 18.18 -54.23 4.60
C ARG A 126 17.60 -55.55 4.15
N VAL A 127 18.18 -56.16 3.12
CA VAL A 127 17.80 -57.48 2.60
C VAL A 127 19.06 -58.32 2.52
N THR A 128 19.06 -59.43 3.22
CA THR A 128 20.15 -60.39 3.17
C THR A 128 19.93 -61.35 2.01
N LEU A 129 20.94 -61.52 1.17
CA LEU A 129 20.95 -62.44 0.02
C LEU A 129 21.38 -63.86 0.43
N ALA A 130 21.23 -64.82 -0.49
CA ALA A 130 21.53 -66.26 -0.24
C ALA A 130 22.97 -66.50 0.13
N ASP A 131 23.94 -65.69 -0.27
CA ASP A 131 25.37 -65.83 0.01
C ASP A 131 25.84 -65.04 1.27
N GLY A 132 24.91 -64.41 2.01
CA GLY A 132 25.23 -63.63 3.18
C GLY A 132 25.57 -62.16 2.88
N SER A 133 25.63 -61.74 1.63
CA SER A 133 25.74 -60.32 1.26
C SER A 133 24.46 -59.56 1.61
N VAL A 134 24.57 -58.24 1.84
CA VAL A 134 23.42 -57.42 2.29
C VAL A 134 23.16 -56.30 1.28
N CYS A 135 21.94 -56.25 0.76
CA CYS A 135 21.47 -55.19 -0.08
C CYS A 135 20.73 -54.14 0.79
N LEU A 136 21.25 -52.90 0.82
CA LEU A 136 20.58 -51.77 1.42
C LEU A 136 19.73 -51.10 0.32
N LEU A 137 18.43 -51.21 0.46
CA LEU A 137 17.45 -50.51 -0.38
C LEU A 137 17.15 -49.16 0.24
N THR A 138 17.24 -48.08 -0.53
CA THR A 138 16.92 -46.74 -0.08
C THR A 138 15.79 -46.15 -0.90
N TYR A 139 14.89 -45.44 -0.25
CA TYR A 139 13.75 -44.75 -0.87
C TYR A 139 13.43 -43.44 -0.15
N ASP A 140 12.76 -42.55 -0.87
CA ASP A 140 12.22 -41.29 -0.36
C ASP A 140 10.76 -41.16 -0.81
N PHE A 141 10.03 -40.29 -0.18
CA PHE A 141 8.64 -39.97 -0.57
C PHE A 141 8.61 -38.83 -1.59
N SER A 142 9.43 -38.91 -2.61
CA SER A 142 9.42 -37.97 -3.74
C SER A 142 8.40 -38.39 -4.78
N MET A 143 7.96 -37.45 -5.61
CA MET A 143 7.07 -37.67 -6.75
C MET A 143 7.88 -37.63 -8.06
N PRO A 144 8.52 -38.76 -8.45
CA PRO A 144 9.39 -38.76 -9.60
C PRO A 144 8.62 -38.74 -10.91
N TYR A 145 9.21 -38.10 -11.93
CA TYR A 145 8.68 -38.16 -13.28
C TYR A 145 8.78 -39.59 -13.86
N ALA A 146 7.67 -40.03 -14.47
CA ALA A 146 7.63 -41.34 -15.12
C ALA A 146 8.60 -41.42 -16.32
N LEU A 147 8.74 -40.29 -17.05
CA LEU A 147 9.64 -40.19 -18.20
C LEU A 147 11.10 -40.04 -17.73
N PRO A 148 12.00 -40.94 -18.14
CA PRO A 148 13.42 -40.88 -17.74
C PRO A 148 14.12 -39.56 -18.11
N GLY A 149 13.75 -38.97 -19.25
CA GLY A 149 14.28 -37.70 -19.73
C GLY A 149 13.93 -36.48 -18.89
N LEU A 150 12.94 -36.58 -17.99
CA LEU A 150 12.52 -35.50 -17.11
C LEU A 150 13.08 -35.64 -15.68
N ARG A 151 13.76 -36.74 -15.36
CA ARG A 151 14.29 -37.01 -14.00
C ARG A 151 15.45 -36.11 -13.58
N TRP A 152 15.98 -35.28 -14.48
CA TRP A 152 16.96 -34.25 -14.16
C TRP A 152 16.31 -33.00 -13.51
N LEU A 153 14.99 -32.82 -13.69
CA LEU A 153 14.25 -31.75 -13.05
C LEU A 153 14.18 -31.99 -11.53
N PRO A 154 14.06 -30.90 -10.73
CA PRO A 154 13.73 -31.02 -9.31
C PRO A 154 12.45 -31.84 -9.11
N ASP A 155 12.29 -32.40 -7.92
CA ASP A 155 11.09 -33.14 -7.54
C ASP A 155 9.84 -32.33 -7.92
N PHE A 156 8.86 -32.99 -8.56
CA PHE A 156 7.62 -32.38 -9.02
C PHE A 156 6.90 -31.63 -7.89
N GLN A 157 6.89 -32.16 -6.68
CA GLN A 157 6.25 -31.55 -5.53
C GLN A 157 6.96 -30.24 -5.12
N LEU A 158 8.29 -30.24 -5.07
CA LEU A 158 9.07 -29.05 -4.74
C LEU A 158 8.90 -27.95 -5.79
N LEU A 159 9.04 -28.33 -7.06
CA LEU A 159 8.86 -27.38 -8.19
C LEU A 159 7.47 -26.75 -8.16
N GLY A 160 6.46 -27.58 -7.93
CA GLY A 160 5.09 -27.12 -7.88
C GLY A 160 4.79 -26.21 -6.70
N LEU A 161 5.30 -26.51 -5.53
CA LEU A 161 5.18 -25.61 -4.37
C LEU A 161 5.85 -24.26 -4.62
N LEU A 162 7.00 -24.25 -5.28
CA LEU A 162 7.67 -22.99 -5.65
C LEU A 162 6.84 -22.19 -6.65
N VAL A 163 6.26 -22.84 -7.66
CA VAL A 163 5.36 -22.18 -8.63
C VAL A 163 4.11 -21.65 -7.95
N LEU A 164 3.50 -22.43 -7.06
CA LEU A 164 2.33 -21.99 -6.29
C LEU A 164 2.68 -20.77 -5.41
N ALA A 165 3.78 -20.85 -4.66
CA ALA A 165 4.24 -19.73 -3.83
C ALA A 165 4.51 -18.46 -4.64
N ALA A 166 5.13 -18.58 -5.81
CA ALA A 166 5.38 -17.45 -6.71
C ALA A 166 4.08 -16.86 -7.27
N ALA A 167 3.11 -17.71 -7.63
CA ALA A 167 1.79 -17.29 -8.09
C ALA A 167 1.01 -16.55 -6.99
N GLU A 168 1.00 -17.07 -5.76
CA GLU A 168 0.38 -16.44 -4.60
C GLU A 168 1.02 -15.10 -4.27
N LEU A 169 2.34 -15.03 -4.25
CA LEU A 169 3.06 -13.77 -4.04
C LEU A 169 2.71 -12.75 -5.13
N GLY A 170 2.69 -13.16 -6.39
CA GLY A 170 2.31 -12.32 -7.52
C GLY A 170 0.87 -11.78 -7.38
N LEU A 171 -0.05 -12.64 -6.98
CA LEU A 171 -1.45 -12.28 -6.73
C LEU A 171 -1.59 -11.25 -5.61
N VAL A 172 -0.92 -11.46 -4.47
CA VAL A 172 -0.91 -10.53 -3.33
C VAL A 172 -0.32 -9.17 -3.76
N VAL A 173 0.80 -9.17 -4.46
CA VAL A 173 1.43 -7.94 -4.95
C VAL A 173 0.51 -7.19 -5.93
N LEU A 174 -0.15 -7.89 -6.84
CA LEU A 174 -1.05 -7.29 -7.83
C LEU A 174 -2.28 -6.64 -7.16
N THR A 175 -2.93 -7.37 -6.26
CA THR A 175 -4.12 -6.89 -5.52
C THR A 175 -3.76 -5.74 -4.59
N THR A 176 -2.64 -5.80 -3.89
CA THR A 176 -2.12 -4.73 -3.03
C THR A 176 -1.82 -3.47 -3.84
N ARG A 177 -1.09 -3.59 -4.95
CA ARG A 177 -0.80 -2.45 -5.84
C ARG A 177 -2.07 -1.80 -6.38
N ARG A 178 -3.08 -2.60 -6.74
CA ARG A 178 -4.36 -2.10 -7.25
C ARG A 178 -5.12 -1.31 -6.19
N THR A 179 -5.16 -1.80 -4.95
CA THR A 179 -5.82 -1.15 -3.82
C THR A 179 -5.06 0.11 -3.37
N ALA A 180 -3.73 0.03 -3.27
CA ALA A 180 -2.88 1.15 -2.93
C ALA A 180 -2.98 2.31 -3.93
N ARG A 181 -3.01 2.01 -5.25
CA ARG A 181 -3.22 3.04 -6.28
C ARG A 181 -4.56 3.75 -6.15
N ARG A 182 -5.60 3.02 -5.75
CA ARG A 182 -6.91 3.61 -5.49
C ARG A 182 -6.87 4.58 -4.31
N LEU A 183 -6.32 4.13 -3.20
CA LEU A 183 -6.21 4.95 -1.97
C LEU A 183 -5.34 6.19 -2.22
N ARG A 184 -4.21 6.02 -2.91
CA ARG A 184 -3.32 7.12 -3.26
C ARG A 184 -4.03 8.20 -4.10
N ARG A 185 -4.80 7.83 -5.12
CA ARG A 185 -5.55 8.80 -5.94
C ARG A 185 -6.56 9.60 -5.13
N GLU A 186 -7.24 8.97 -4.18
CA GLU A 186 -8.18 9.66 -3.29
C GLU A 186 -7.46 10.60 -2.31
N SER A 187 -6.30 10.18 -1.78
CA SER A 187 -5.46 11.03 -0.93
C SER A 187 -4.89 12.24 -1.70
N GLU A 188 -4.46 12.05 -2.96
CA GLU A 188 -3.98 13.14 -3.83
C GLU A 188 -5.09 14.19 -4.08
N ARG A 189 -6.36 13.77 -4.18
CA ARG A 189 -7.50 14.70 -4.30
C ARG A 189 -7.71 15.54 -3.05
N LEU A 190 -7.58 14.93 -1.86
CA LEU A 190 -7.65 15.66 -0.59
C LEU A 190 -6.53 16.69 -0.47
N GLN A 191 -5.29 16.29 -0.83
CA GLN A 191 -4.16 17.20 -0.81
C GLN A 191 -4.36 18.36 -1.79
N ALA A 192 -4.81 18.09 -3.01
CA ALA A 192 -5.11 19.14 -3.98
C ALA A 192 -6.19 20.12 -3.51
N ALA A 193 -7.24 19.63 -2.83
CA ALA A 193 -8.28 20.47 -2.24
C ALA A 193 -7.72 21.35 -1.11
N ALA A 194 -6.89 20.79 -0.24
CA ALA A 194 -6.24 21.54 0.84
C ALA A 194 -5.28 22.61 0.30
N ASP A 195 -4.51 22.28 -0.74
CA ASP A 195 -3.58 23.23 -1.36
C ASP A 195 -4.31 24.38 -2.06
N GLN A 196 -5.46 24.13 -2.70
CA GLN A 196 -6.30 25.18 -3.28
C GLN A 196 -6.81 26.15 -2.20
N ILE A 197 -7.31 25.64 -1.06
CA ILE A 197 -7.77 26.49 0.05
C ILE A 197 -6.58 27.30 0.61
N ARG A 198 -5.42 26.65 0.79
CA ARG A 198 -4.19 27.32 1.29
C ARG A 198 -3.72 28.43 0.36
N ALA A 199 -3.82 28.23 -0.94
CA ALA A 199 -3.46 29.22 -1.95
C ALA A 199 -4.48 30.35 -2.08
N GLY A 200 -5.56 30.38 -1.29
CA GLY A 200 -6.61 31.40 -1.37
C GLY A 200 -7.54 31.24 -2.59
N ALA A 201 -7.45 30.15 -3.32
CA ALA A 201 -8.31 29.88 -4.48
C ALA A 201 -9.72 29.45 -4.02
N LEU A 202 -10.48 30.44 -3.51
CA LEU A 202 -11.81 30.21 -2.92
C LEU A 202 -12.91 30.12 -3.99
N ALA A 203 -12.71 30.75 -5.15
CA ALA A 203 -13.61 30.66 -6.30
C ALA A 203 -13.25 29.43 -7.16
N GLY A 204 -14.27 28.64 -7.54
CA GLY A 204 -14.05 27.50 -8.40
C GLY A 204 -15.17 26.46 -8.33
N PRO A 205 -15.14 25.44 -9.19
CA PRO A 205 -16.12 24.35 -9.16
C PRO A 205 -16.03 23.56 -7.84
N PRO A 206 -17.13 22.91 -7.43
CA PRO A 206 -17.12 22.07 -6.23
C PRO A 206 -16.11 20.93 -6.39
N PHE A 207 -15.49 20.53 -5.27
CA PHE A 207 -14.55 19.41 -5.26
C PHE A 207 -15.23 18.14 -5.76
N PRO A 208 -14.54 17.32 -6.60
CA PRO A 208 -15.10 16.08 -7.12
C PRO A 208 -15.37 15.10 -5.97
N ARG A 209 -16.49 14.38 -6.03
CA ARG A 209 -16.83 13.39 -5.01
C ARG A 209 -15.83 12.24 -4.97
N GLY A 210 -15.49 11.81 -3.77
CA GLY A 210 -14.62 10.68 -3.50
C GLY A 210 -15.34 9.33 -3.68
N GLN A 211 -14.57 8.26 -3.94
CA GLN A 211 -15.11 6.90 -4.04
C GLN A 211 -15.12 6.17 -2.68
N ILE A 212 -14.41 6.71 -1.69
CA ILE A 212 -14.31 6.19 -0.33
C ILE A 212 -15.10 7.15 0.57
N ARG A 213 -16.08 6.61 1.30
CA ARG A 213 -17.05 7.39 2.09
C ARG A 213 -16.39 8.36 3.09
N GLU A 214 -15.37 7.90 3.78
CA GLU A 214 -14.64 8.68 4.79
C GLU A 214 -13.87 9.84 4.15
N LEU A 215 -13.26 9.61 2.98
CA LEU A 215 -12.51 10.62 2.22
C LEU A 215 -13.47 11.59 1.49
N ASP A 216 -14.63 11.09 1.02
CA ASP A 216 -15.70 11.94 0.47
C ASP A 216 -16.25 12.88 1.51
N ALA A 217 -16.50 12.40 2.74
CA ALA A 217 -16.93 13.25 3.86
C ALA A 217 -15.90 14.34 4.20
N ALA A 218 -14.61 14.02 4.16
CA ALA A 218 -13.55 15.01 4.35
C ALA A 218 -13.51 16.05 3.23
N LEU A 219 -13.66 15.63 1.96
CA LEU A 219 -13.76 16.57 0.82
C LEU A 219 -14.97 17.49 0.93
N GLN A 220 -16.12 16.98 1.37
CA GLN A 220 -17.31 17.78 1.61
C GLN A 220 -17.11 18.79 2.74
N ALA A 221 -16.46 18.38 3.84
CA ALA A 221 -16.12 19.31 4.93
C ALA A 221 -15.18 20.42 4.45
N MET A 222 -14.18 20.10 3.62
CA MET A 222 -13.29 21.09 2.99
C MET A 222 -14.05 22.02 2.05
N GLN A 223 -15.03 21.51 1.30
CA GLN A 223 -15.89 22.32 0.45
C GLN A 223 -16.69 23.32 1.27
N THR A 224 -17.32 22.88 2.35
CA THR A 224 -18.08 23.77 3.26
C THR A 224 -17.16 24.82 3.89
N LEU A 225 -15.95 24.43 4.32
CA LEU A 225 -14.97 25.38 4.86
C LEU A 225 -14.56 26.42 3.82
N ARG A 226 -14.31 26.04 2.58
CA ARG A 226 -14.01 26.96 1.47
C ARG A 226 -15.13 27.97 1.26
N GLU A 227 -16.38 27.50 1.23
CA GLU A 227 -17.57 28.36 1.05
C GLU A 227 -17.76 29.33 2.23
N GLN A 228 -17.58 28.84 3.46
CA GLN A 228 -17.65 29.69 4.65
C GLN A 228 -16.54 30.73 4.68
N LEU A 229 -15.32 30.38 4.30
CA LEU A 229 -14.21 31.32 4.22
C LEU A 229 -14.45 32.39 3.16
N ALA A 230 -14.94 32.00 1.98
CA ALA A 230 -15.29 32.95 0.91
C ALA A 230 -16.35 33.92 1.37
N ALA A 231 -17.44 33.43 1.96
CA ALA A 231 -18.53 34.28 2.48
C ALA A 231 -18.06 35.22 3.62
N SER A 232 -17.18 34.75 4.49
CA SER A 232 -16.62 35.57 5.58
C SER A 232 -15.73 36.68 5.03
N LEU A 233 -14.91 36.42 4.03
CA LEU A 233 -14.08 37.45 3.40
C LEU A 233 -14.93 38.48 2.65
N GLU A 234 -15.96 38.04 1.91
CA GLU A 234 -16.90 38.94 1.24
C GLU A 234 -17.64 39.86 2.23
N ALA A 235 -18.10 39.30 3.37
CA ALA A 235 -18.70 40.06 4.44
C ALA A 235 -17.73 41.08 5.07
N GLN A 236 -16.47 40.72 5.25
CA GLN A 236 -15.42 41.63 5.73
C GLN A 236 -15.18 42.79 4.74
N TRP A 237 -15.06 42.48 3.45
CA TRP A 237 -14.85 43.49 2.42
C TRP A 237 -16.04 44.48 2.32
N THR A 238 -17.27 43.98 2.37
CA THR A 238 -18.47 44.84 2.37
C THR A 238 -18.55 45.71 3.61
N ALA A 239 -18.21 45.17 4.79
CA ALA A 239 -18.16 45.93 6.03
C ALA A 239 -17.08 47.04 6.01
N GLU A 240 -15.89 46.74 5.47
CA GLU A 240 -14.79 47.70 5.33
C GLU A 240 -15.13 48.81 4.32
N ALA A 241 -15.75 48.46 3.19
CA ALA A 241 -16.24 49.44 2.21
C ALA A 241 -17.30 50.36 2.82
N ALA A 242 -18.27 49.81 3.53
CA ALA A 242 -19.29 50.59 4.22
C ALA A 242 -18.69 51.52 5.30
N ARG A 243 -17.69 51.05 6.06
CA ARG A 243 -16.97 51.86 7.04
C ARG A 243 -16.24 53.04 6.38
N THR A 244 -15.55 52.79 5.26
CA THR A 244 -14.85 53.83 4.50
C THR A 244 -15.82 54.88 3.97
N GLU A 245 -16.96 54.48 3.43
CA GLU A 245 -18.03 55.37 2.96
C GLU A 245 -18.60 56.19 4.11
N GLN A 246 -18.88 55.58 5.27
CA GLN A 246 -19.35 56.31 6.46
C GLN A 246 -18.36 57.37 6.93
N ILE A 247 -17.07 57.06 6.99
CA ILE A 247 -16.02 58.01 7.36
C ILE A 247 -15.97 59.19 6.35
N ALA A 248 -16.07 58.88 5.05
CA ALA A 248 -16.08 59.90 4.02
C ALA A 248 -17.29 60.85 4.14
N ALA A 249 -18.49 60.31 4.38
CA ALA A 249 -19.70 61.07 4.60
C ALA A 249 -19.62 61.98 5.85
N LEU A 250 -19.22 61.40 7.00
CA LEU A 250 -19.03 62.14 8.25
C LEU A 250 -18.02 63.27 8.12
N THR A 251 -16.90 63.02 7.40
CA THR A 251 -15.87 64.04 7.15
C THR A 251 -16.40 65.18 6.31
N HIS A 252 -17.21 64.88 5.28
CA HIS A 252 -17.86 65.89 4.47
C HIS A 252 -18.85 66.73 5.29
N ASP A 253 -19.71 66.12 6.09
CA ASP A 253 -20.72 66.75 6.87
C ASP A 253 -20.15 67.65 8.00
N LEU A 254 -18.98 67.24 8.54
CA LEU A 254 -18.23 68.00 9.52
C LEU A 254 -17.46 69.20 8.91
N LYS A 255 -17.02 69.08 7.67
CA LYS A 255 -16.31 70.17 6.98
C LYS A 255 -17.13 71.38 6.78
N THR A 256 -18.43 71.24 6.42
CA THR A 256 -19.34 72.37 6.20
C THR A 256 -19.50 73.28 7.43
N PRO A 257 -19.83 72.78 8.63
CA PRO A 257 -19.92 73.66 9.82
C PRO A 257 -18.55 74.22 10.23
N LEU A 258 -17.45 73.49 10.05
CA LEU A 258 -16.10 73.99 10.33
C LEU A 258 -15.77 75.20 9.44
N THR A 259 -16.04 75.11 8.15
CA THR A 259 -15.80 76.19 7.18
C THR A 259 -16.64 77.44 7.58
N VAL A 260 -17.90 77.27 8.04
CA VAL A 260 -18.73 78.36 8.54
C VAL A 260 -18.15 78.98 9.83
N ILE A 261 -17.69 78.18 10.77
CA ILE A 261 -17.05 78.63 12.01
C ILE A 261 -15.76 79.41 11.70
N ALA A 262 -14.88 78.87 10.84
CA ALA A 262 -13.67 79.53 10.42
C ALA A 262 -13.96 80.87 9.72
N GLY A 263 -14.86 80.88 8.75
CA GLY A 263 -15.23 82.14 8.05
C GLY A 263 -15.82 83.21 8.97
N ASN A 264 -16.64 82.81 9.96
CA ASN A 264 -17.14 83.83 10.96
C ASN A 264 -16.02 84.32 11.88
N ALA A 265 -15.09 83.47 12.26
CA ALA A 265 -13.90 83.80 13.07
C ALA A 265 -12.93 84.72 12.28
N GLU A 266 -12.77 84.56 10.97
CA GLU A 266 -12.02 85.43 10.07
C GLU A 266 -12.63 86.83 10.01
N LEU A 267 -13.94 86.89 9.78
CA LEU A 267 -14.69 88.18 9.74
C LEU A 267 -14.59 88.91 11.09
N LEU A 268 -14.63 88.18 12.22
CA LEU A 268 -14.42 88.76 13.52
C LEU A 268 -12.97 89.28 13.71
N ALA A 269 -11.97 88.57 13.22
CA ALA A 269 -10.58 89.01 13.30
C ALA A 269 -10.25 90.26 12.47
N GLU A 270 -11.00 90.49 11.38
CA GLU A 270 -10.90 91.66 10.53
C GLU A 270 -11.62 92.87 11.14
N SER A 271 -12.45 92.70 12.18
CA SER A 271 -13.20 93.78 12.84
C SER A 271 -12.36 94.43 13.95
N GLU A 272 -12.59 95.74 14.26
CA GLU A 272 -11.99 96.42 15.40
C GLU A 272 -12.50 95.86 16.72
N LEU A 273 -11.85 94.83 17.24
CA LEU A 273 -12.24 94.13 18.47
C LEU A 273 -11.31 94.49 19.65
N PRO A 274 -11.85 94.47 20.89
CA PRO A 274 -10.96 94.49 22.06
C PRO A 274 -9.97 93.39 22.05
N ALA A 275 -8.73 93.59 22.58
CA ALA A 275 -7.62 92.66 22.53
C ALA A 275 -7.95 91.20 22.97
N GLU A 276 -8.82 91.09 23.97
CA GLU A 276 -9.33 89.79 24.47
C GLU A 276 -10.24 89.09 23.45
N ALA A 277 -11.11 89.82 22.79
CA ALA A 277 -11.99 89.23 21.75
C ALA A 277 -11.22 88.87 20.48
N ALA A 278 -10.20 89.64 20.10
CA ALA A 278 -9.30 89.32 18.99
C ALA A 278 -8.47 88.03 19.26
N GLY A 279 -8.02 87.85 20.54
CA GLY A 279 -7.35 86.65 20.99
C GLY A 279 -8.25 85.38 20.89
N ASN A 280 -9.52 85.54 21.24
CA ASN A 280 -10.52 84.45 21.14
C ASN A 280 -10.83 84.06 19.68
N ALA A 281 -10.94 85.03 18.76
CA ALA A 281 -11.15 84.78 17.34
C ALA A 281 -9.96 84.01 16.73
N ALA A 282 -8.72 84.41 17.06
CA ALA A 282 -7.54 83.74 16.63
C ALA A 282 -7.46 82.31 17.15
N ALA A 283 -7.87 82.05 18.40
CA ALA A 283 -7.93 80.73 18.99
C ALA A 283 -8.98 79.85 18.33
N ILE A 284 -10.13 80.40 17.91
CA ILE A 284 -11.14 79.63 17.15
C ILE A 284 -10.66 79.24 15.76
N LEU A 285 -9.98 80.18 15.03
CA LEU A 285 -9.34 79.87 13.75
C LEU A 285 -8.36 78.76 13.84
N LEU A 286 -7.43 78.85 14.81
CA LEU A 286 -6.43 77.77 15.03
C LEU A 286 -7.06 76.43 15.39
N ALA A 287 -8.21 76.42 16.11
CA ALA A 287 -8.92 75.18 16.43
C ALA A 287 -9.63 74.61 15.21
N ALA A 288 -10.21 75.45 14.34
CA ALA A 288 -10.86 75.07 13.10
C ALA A 288 -9.83 74.43 12.11
N ASP A 289 -8.66 75.10 11.92
CA ASP A 289 -7.57 74.54 11.07
C ASP A 289 -7.10 73.17 11.55
N ARG A 290 -6.89 73.04 12.86
CA ARG A 290 -6.52 71.73 13.42
C ARG A 290 -7.59 70.66 13.22
N ALA A 291 -8.85 71.01 13.32
CA ALA A 291 -9.96 70.11 13.09
C ALA A 291 -10.04 69.71 11.60
N GLU A 292 -9.78 70.60 10.66
CA GLU A 292 -9.69 70.26 9.23
C GLU A 292 -8.52 69.33 8.94
N ASP A 293 -7.35 69.54 9.55
CA ASP A 293 -6.20 68.66 9.43
C ASP A 293 -6.51 67.23 9.96
N TYR A 294 -7.19 67.13 11.11
CA TYR A 294 -7.62 65.83 11.65
C TYR A 294 -8.62 65.13 10.74
N LEU A 295 -9.58 65.85 10.15
CA LEU A 295 -10.53 65.26 9.20
C LEU A 295 -9.84 64.80 7.92
N ALA A 296 -8.88 65.56 7.41
CA ALA A 296 -8.06 65.17 6.28
C ALA A 296 -7.24 63.91 6.55
N ALA A 297 -6.59 63.86 7.72
CA ALA A 297 -5.84 62.67 8.15
C ALA A 297 -6.74 61.45 8.35
N LEU A 298 -7.93 61.60 8.95
CA LEU A 298 -8.89 60.52 9.14
C LEU A 298 -9.38 59.94 7.81
N ARG A 299 -9.68 60.83 6.83
CA ARG A 299 -10.08 60.43 5.49
C ARG A 299 -8.97 59.70 4.74
N ALA A 300 -7.72 60.15 4.84
CA ALA A 300 -6.57 59.53 4.24
C ALA A 300 -6.31 58.15 4.86
N ALA A 301 -6.44 58.02 6.18
CA ALA A 301 -6.30 56.74 6.87
C ALA A 301 -7.40 55.73 6.50
N ALA A 302 -8.66 56.22 6.31
CA ALA A 302 -9.76 55.36 5.88
C ALA A 302 -9.66 54.93 4.39
N ALA A 303 -9.05 55.78 3.54
CA ALA A 303 -8.83 55.48 2.13
C ALA A 303 -7.54 54.63 1.85
N ALA A 304 -6.70 54.43 2.84
CA ALA A 304 -5.51 53.64 2.67
C ALA A 304 -5.85 52.17 2.36
N PRO A 305 -5.29 51.56 1.30
CA PRO A 305 -5.56 50.19 0.96
C PRO A 305 -5.15 49.26 2.11
N ASN A 306 -6.04 48.34 2.44
CA ASN A 306 -5.73 47.32 3.45
C ASN A 306 -4.58 46.41 2.90
N PRO A 307 -3.40 46.38 3.54
CA PRO A 307 -2.27 45.61 3.04
C PRO A 307 -2.54 44.09 2.92
N ASN A 308 -3.61 43.61 3.58
CA ASN A 308 -4.03 42.21 3.50
C ASN A 308 -4.97 41.94 2.31
N ALA A 309 -5.50 42.97 1.63
CA ALA A 309 -6.38 42.76 0.47
C ALA A 309 -5.61 42.29 -0.78
N GLU A 310 -4.34 42.69 -0.95
CA GLU A 310 -3.49 42.27 -2.06
C GLU A 310 -2.99 40.82 -1.94
N ALA A 311 -3.00 40.25 -0.75
CA ALA A 311 -2.54 38.86 -0.52
C ALA A 311 -3.55 37.81 -1.01
N PHE A 312 -4.77 38.19 -1.39
CA PHE A 312 -5.87 37.30 -1.79
C PHE A 312 -6.48 37.63 -3.18
N ALA A 313 -5.90 38.57 -3.92
CA ALA A 313 -6.23 38.83 -5.30
C ALA A 313 -5.38 37.97 -6.25
#